data_91e14219d818de9e20f362237b513723
#
_entry.id   91e14219d818de9e20f362237b513723
#
_cell.length_a   1.000
_cell.length_b   1.000
_cell.length_c   1.000
_cell.angle_alpha   90.00
_cell.angle_beta   90.00
_cell.angle_gamma   90.00
#
_symmetry.space_group_name_H-M   'P 1'
#
loop_
_entity.id
_entity.type
_entity.pdbx_description
1 polymer ?
#
loop_
_entity_poly.entity_id
_entity_poly.type
_entity_poly.pdbx_seq_one_letter_code
_entity_poly.pdbx_strand_id
1 'polypeptide(L)'
;MMLMSLLLVLSLERLITKTPNWHIEKYAAQYRAFLQDKGLIKFQEGNEDEEGSKKVSSTALYFYLLLPAVVLGAIEYWVLGAFLTFIEQSIILFICIGCPALRAVYKSFLNAADRGDLQACSMYTDQLGHCASQTDSDGSAGTEGKTFGQHLTWLNYQHYAAVMLWFIAFGAPGAQFYSLSRSTTEALCDANHPLKAAAGRLMFALDYIPVRVTAFGMLMMGHFSRALPEWIKYALQFDVPAYDVLTQISSKAEILTPDEQQLQAENAAIEPKVLVKLAKRNVIFLLVITSALTLVGSLA
;
A
#
# COMPACT_ATOMS: atom_id res chain seq x y z
N MET A 1 9.20 -22.22 1.91
CA MET A 1 10.02 -21.17 2.56
C MET A 1 9.26 -19.86 2.72
N MET A 2 8.59 -19.33 1.69
CA MET A 2 7.84 -18.05 1.72
C MET A 2 6.81 -17.93 2.85
N LEU A 3 6.02 -18.98 3.10
CA LEU A 3 5.02 -18.95 4.18
C LEU A 3 5.66 -18.75 5.56
N MET A 4 6.79 -19.42 5.83
CA MET A 4 7.50 -19.28 7.10
C MET A 4 8.05 -17.88 7.29
N SER A 5 8.62 -17.26 6.24
CA SER A 5 9.08 -15.87 6.27
C SER A 5 7.92 -14.91 6.56
N LEU A 6 6.76 -15.13 5.92
CA LEU A 6 5.57 -14.29 6.07
C LEU A 6 4.99 -14.38 7.49
N LEU A 7 4.86 -15.59 8.06
CA LEU A 7 4.41 -15.82 9.43
C LEU A 7 5.36 -15.19 10.45
N LEU A 8 6.67 -15.40 10.26
CA LEU A 8 7.70 -14.84 11.12
C LEU A 8 7.65 -13.32 11.12
N VAL A 9 7.61 -12.71 9.93
CA VAL A 9 7.62 -11.24 9.78
C VAL A 9 6.36 -10.61 10.37
N LEU A 10 5.17 -11.16 10.09
CA LEU A 10 3.91 -10.64 10.66
C LEU A 10 3.86 -10.78 12.18
N SER A 11 4.47 -11.83 12.74
CA SER A 11 4.59 -12.00 14.19
C SER A 11 5.56 -10.99 14.79
N LEU A 12 6.74 -10.83 14.19
CA LEU A 12 7.75 -9.86 14.64
C LEU A 12 7.24 -8.42 14.57
N GLU A 13 6.52 -8.08 13.51
CA GLU A 13 5.98 -6.73 13.30
C GLU A 13 4.96 -6.33 14.38
N ARG A 14 4.29 -7.30 15.00
CA ARG A 14 3.41 -7.05 16.16
C ARG A 14 4.16 -6.86 17.47
N LEU A 15 5.32 -7.50 17.62
CA LEU A 15 6.09 -7.50 18.85
C LEU A 15 7.11 -6.37 18.91
N ILE A 16 7.68 -5.99 17.76
CA ILE A 16 8.79 -5.05 17.69
C ILE A 16 8.31 -3.73 17.08
N THR A 17 8.52 -2.63 17.81
CA THR A 17 8.38 -1.29 17.26
C THR A 17 9.55 -1.00 16.33
N LYS A 18 9.27 -0.86 15.03
CA LYS A 18 10.30 -0.57 14.02
C LYS A 18 10.92 0.80 14.26
N THR A 19 12.24 0.84 14.27
CA THR A 19 12.98 2.11 14.20
C THR A 19 12.96 2.67 12.77
N PRO A 20 13.20 3.98 12.56
CA PRO A 20 13.20 4.59 11.22
C PRO A 20 14.15 3.92 10.22
N ASN A 21 15.16 3.21 10.71
CA ASN A 21 16.13 2.51 9.86
C ASN A 21 15.59 1.24 9.19
N TRP A 22 14.47 0.69 9.68
CA TRP A 22 13.85 -0.54 9.16
C TRP A 22 12.63 -0.26 8.26
N HIS A 23 12.67 0.89 7.56
CA HIS A 23 11.59 1.31 6.66
C HIS A 23 12.07 1.39 5.22
N ILE A 24 11.25 0.86 4.33
CA ILE A 24 11.50 0.93 2.88
C ILE A 24 11.64 2.37 2.39
N GLU A 25 10.93 3.33 2.97
CA GLU A 25 10.94 4.73 2.58
C GLU A 25 12.33 5.37 2.70
N LYS A 26 13.10 5.00 3.74
CA LYS A 26 14.48 5.45 3.88
C LYS A 26 15.36 4.93 2.72
N TYR A 27 15.25 3.65 2.42
CA TYR A 27 16.02 3.03 1.34
C TYR A 27 15.59 3.54 -0.04
N ALA A 28 14.30 3.73 -0.24
CA ALA A 28 13.75 4.31 -1.44
C ALA A 28 14.22 5.77 -1.64
N ALA A 29 14.25 6.58 -0.57
CA ALA A 29 14.79 7.94 -0.61
C ALA A 29 16.29 7.95 -0.96
N GLN A 30 17.08 7.08 -0.34
CA GLN A 30 18.50 6.92 -0.66
C GLN A 30 18.72 6.48 -2.11
N TYR A 31 17.90 5.56 -2.60
CA TYR A 31 17.98 5.10 -3.97
C TYR A 31 17.61 6.22 -4.97
N ARG A 32 16.56 6.98 -4.70
CA ARG A 32 16.21 8.17 -5.51
C ARG A 32 17.33 9.22 -5.52
N ALA A 33 17.92 9.50 -4.35
CA ALA A 33 19.07 10.43 -4.24
C ALA A 33 20.27 9.93 -5.05
N PHE A 34 20.56 8.63 -5.01
CA PHE A 34 21.61 8.01 -5.83
C PHE A 34 21.35 8.16 -7.34
N LEU A 35 20.12 7.93 -7.79
CA LEU A 35 19.74 8.09 -9.20
C LEU A 35 19.86 9.56 -9.64
N GLN A 36 19.52 10.50 -8.77
CA GLN A 36 19.65 11.93 -9.01
C GLN A 36 21.12 12.36 -9.07
N ASP A 37 21.95 11.91 -8.13
CA ASP A 37 23.40 12.20 -8.11
C ASP A 37 24.13 11.71 -9.36
N LYS A 38 23.71 10.52 -9.86
CA LYS A 38 24.23 9.99 -11.12
C LYS A 38 23.65 10.65 -12.38
N GLY A 39 22.75 11.62 -12.23
CA GLY A 39 22.10 12.30 -13.35
C GLY A 39 21.18 11.40 -14.20
N LEU A 40 20.79 10.24 -13.66
CA LEU A 40 19.97 9.25 -14.35
C LEU A 40 18.50 9.65 -14.40
N ILE A 41 18.00 10.25 -13.30
CA ILE A 41 16.66 10.83 -13.19
C ILE A 41 16.76 12.10 -12.34
N LYS A 42 16.15 13.20 -12.78
CA LYS A 42 16.01 14.41 -11.97
C LYS A 42 14.66 14.34 -11.25
N PHE A 43 14.68 14.27 -9.92
CA PHE A 43 13.48 14.26 -9.06
C PHE A 43 13.11 15.64 -8.50
N GLN A 44 13.97 16.65 -8.66
CA GLN A 44 13.68 18.05 -8.28
C GLN A 44 13.51 18.91 -9.53
N GLU A 45 12.52 19.79 -9.54
CA GLU A 45 12.39 20.84 -10.52
C GLU A 45 13.59 21.80 -10.38
N GLY A 46 14.51 21.74 -11.33
CA GLY A 46 15.40 22.87 -11.59
C GLY A 46 14.68 23.83 -12.51
N ASN A 47 14.84 25.14 -12.28
CA ASN A 47 14.29 26.24 -13.06
C ASN A 47 14.24 25.93 -14.57
N GLU A 48 13.12 26.29 -15.19
CA GLU A 48 12.76 26.01 -16.60
C GLU A 48 13.73 26.53 -17.67
N ASP A 49 14.87 27.12 -17.31
CA ASP A 49 15.75 27.91 -18.19
C ASP A 49 16.92 27.13 -18.81
N GLU A 50 17.02 25.81 -18.63
CA GLU A 50 18.06 25.06 -19.36
C GLU A 50 17.46 24.32 -20.58
N GLU A 51 17.53 24.94 -21.74
CA GLU A 51 17.40 24.34 -23.09
C GLU A 51 18.44 23.21 -23.27
N GLY A 52 18.15 22.05 -22.74
CA GLY A 52 19.04 20.88 -22.83
C GLY A 52 18.66 19.72 -21.92
N SER A 53 17.61 19.87 -21.09
CA SER A 53 17.15 18.81 -20.22
C SER A 53 16.61 17.65 -21.07
N LYS A 54 17.38 16.54 -21.15
CA LYS A 54 16.91 15.26 -21.70
C LYS A 54 15.59 14.94 -21.04
N LYS A 55 14.49 14.98 -21.79
CA LYS A 55 13.15 14.61 -21.39
C LYS A 55 13.26 13.21 -20.77
N VAL A 56 13.17 13.11 -19.43
CA VAL A 56 13.32 11.83 -18.74
C VAL A 56 12.19 10.92 -19.25
N SER A 57 12.58 9.86 -19.94
CA SER A 57 11.64 8.93 -20.52
C SER A 57 10.92 8.15 -19.41
N SER A 58 9.61 8.04 -19.47
CA SER A 58 8.81 7.17 -18.59
C SER A 58 9.37 5.74 -18.56
N THR A 59 9.93 5.28 -19.67
CA THR A 59 10.58 3.96 -19.78
C THR A 59 11.81 3.85 -18.89
N ALA A 60 12.60 4.92 -18.76
CA ALA A 60 13.76 4.93 -17.87
C ALA A 60 13.33 4.79 -16.39
N LEU A 61 12.25 5.47 -15.99
CA LEU A 61 11.69 5.32 -14.65
C LEU A 61 11.33 3.85 -14.34
N TYR A 62 10.61 3.20 -15.24
CA TYR A 62 10.21 1.80 -15.07
C TYR A 62 11.41 0.86 -14.99
N PHE A 63 12.42 1.09 -15.85
CA PHE A 63 13.65 0.30 -15.83
C PHE A 63 14.38 0.44 -14.50
N TYR A 64 14.56 1.66 -14.00
CA TYR A 64 15.25 1.90 -12.73
C TYR A 64 14.48 1.38 -11.51
N LEU A 65 13.14 1.40 -11.53
CA LEU A 65 12.34 0.81 -10.47
C LEU A 65 12.41 -0.72 -10.46
N LEU A 66 12.49 -1.34 -11.63
CA LEU A 66 12.58 -2.80 -11.77
C LEU A 66 13.99 -3.32 -11.46
N LEU A 67 15.03 -2.54 -11.73
CA LEU A 67 16.43 -2.96 -11.63
C LEU A 67 16.81 -3.56 -10.26
N PRO A 68 16.49 -2.93 -9.10
CA PRO A 68 16.83 -3.51 -7.80
C PRO A 68 16.16 -4.85 -7.55
N ALA A 69 14.92 -5.04 -8.01
CA ALA A 69 14.20 -6.30 -7.86
C ALA A 69 14.81 -7.41 -8.72
N VAL A 70 15.23 -7.11 -9.95
CA VAL A 70 15.91 -8.06 -10.84
C VAL A 70 17.27 -8.46 -10.26
N VAL A 71 18.04 -7.50 -9.75
CA VAL A 71 19.34 -7.78 -9.11
C VAL A 71 19.15 -8.68 -7.88
N LEU A 72 18.16 -8.38 -7.05
CA LEU A 72 17.84 -9.18 -5.88
C LEU A 72 17.46 -10.62 -6.27
N GLY A 73 16.53 -10.78 -7.23
CA GLY A 73 16.12 -12.10 -7.72
C GLY A 73 17.28 -12.89 -8.36
N ALA A 74 18.21 -12.22 -9.04
CA ALA A 74 19.42 -12.85 -9.55
C ALA A 74 20.31 -13.33 -8.41
N ILE A 75 20.48 -12.55 -7.34
CA ILE A 75 21.26 -12.94 -6.16
C ILE A 75 20.61 -14.14 -5.46
N GLU A 76 19.27 -14.13 -5.25
CA GLU A 76 18.54 -15.28 -4.69
C GLU A 76 18.78 -16.56 -5.49
N TYR A 77 18.71 -16.46 -6.82
CA TYR A 77 18.80 -17.62 -7.68
C TYR A 77 20.24 -18.18 -7.84
N TRP A 78 21.25 -17.29 -7.91
CA TRP A 78 22.62 -17.69 -8.26
C TRP A 78 23.56 -17.86 -7.07
N VAL A 79 23.31 -17.15 -5.98
CA VAL A 79 24.28 -17.02 -4.87
C VAL A 79 23.77 -17.63 -3.57
N LEU A 80 22.46 -17.52 -3.29
CA LEU A 80 21.93 -17.92 -2.00
C LEU A 80 21.43 -19.37 -2.01
N GLY A 81 21.86 -20.13 -0.97
CA GLY A 81 21.24 -21.42 -0.65
C GLY A 81 19.92 -21.21 0.11
N ALA A 82 19.10 -22.25 0.24
CA ALA A 82 17.74 -22.19 0.80
C ALA A 82 17.65 -21.47 2.17
N PHE A 83 18.62 -21.66 3.05
CA PHE A 83 18.61 -21.02 4.39
C PHE A 83 18.90 -19.52 4.32
N LEU A 84 19.87 -19.11 3.50
CA LEU A 84 20.20 -17.70 3.32
C LEU A 84 19.07 -16.95 2.62
N THR A 85 18.42 -17.56 1.64
CA THR A 85 17.23 -17.03 0.97
C THR A 85 16.09 -16.80 1.97
N PHE A 86 15.86 -17.72 2.90
CA PHE A 86 14.86 -17.54 3.96
C PHE A 86 15.15 -16.32 4.84
N ILE A 87 16.41 -16.14 5.25
CA ILE A 87 16.82 -14.98 6.08
C ILE A 87 16.63 -13.68 5.29
N GLU A 88 17.13 -13.65 4.07
CA GLU A 88 17.06 -12.49 3.18
C GLU A 88 15.59 -12.09 2.90
N GLN A 89 14.74 -13.03 2.50
CA GLN A 89 13.31 -12.82 2.28
C GLN A 89 12.61 -12.29 3.53
N SER A 90 12.96 -12.81 4.71
CA SER A 90 12.39 -12.32 5.98
C SER A 90 12.82 -10.89 6.28
N ILE A 91 14.08 -10.52 6.04
CA ILE A 91 14.60 -9.17 6.26
C ILE A 91 13.94 -8.18 5.29
N ILE A 92 13.90 -8.50 4.01
CA ILE A 92 13.33 -7.61 3.00
C ILE A 92 11.83 -7.43 3.22
N LEU A 93 11.11 -8.52 3.47
CA LEU A 93 9.69 -8.44 3.78
C LEU A 93 9.44 -7.61 5.05
N PHE A 94 10.27 -7.76 6.08
CA PHE A 94 10.18 -6.95 7.29
C PHE A 94 10.39 -5.46 7.01
N ILE A 95 11.30 -5.08 6.12
CA ILE A 95 11.52 -3.70 5.71
C ILE A 95 10.33 -3.15 4.90
N CYS A 96 9.76 -3.96 4.01
CA CYS A 96 8.69 -3.55 3.10
C CYS A 96 7.31 -3.46 3.75
N ILE A 97 7.01 -4.34 4.75
CA ILE A 97 5.68 -4.42 5.35
C ILE A 97 5.50 -3.42 6.48
N GLY A 98 4.31 -2.82 6.55
CA GLY A 98 3.90 -1.92 7.65
C GLY A 98 4.48 -0.52 7.57
N CYS A 99 3.77 0.42 8.20
CA CYS A 99 4.16 1.83 8.33
C CYS A 99 3.89 2.32 9.77
N PRO A 100 4.92 2.55 10.62
CA PRO A 100 4.72 3.08 11.96
C PRO A 100 4.18 4.50 11.99
N ALA A 101 4.54 5.34 11.00
CA ALA A 101 3.98 6.69 10.90
C ALA A 101 2.45 6.63 10.79
N LEU A 102 1.91 5.77 9.92
CA LEU A 102 0.48 5.53 9.80
C LEU A 102 -0.16 5.10 11.12
N ARG A 103 0.50 4.20 11.86
CA ARG A 103 0.00 3.76 13.18
C ARG A 103 0.01 4.90 14.20
N ALA A 104 1.03 5.76 14.18
CA ALA A 104 1.12 6.91 15.07
C ALA A 104 0.00 7.90 14.79
N VAL A 105 -0.24 8.25 13.52
CA VAL A 105 -1.34 9.15 13.12
C VAL A 105 -2.70 8.54 13.46
N TYR A 106 -2.92 7.27 13.19
CA TYR A 106 -4.16 6.58 13.58
C TYR A 106 -4.40 6.63 15.09
N LYS A 107 -3.37 6.38 15.90
CA LYS A 107 -3.47 6.47 17.36
C LYS A 107 -3.79 7.91 17.83
N SER A 108 -3.15 8.90 17.22
CA SER A 108 -3.40 10.31 17.52
C SER A 108 -4.83 10.72 17.13
N PHE A 109 -5.31 10.26 15.98
CA PHE A 109 -6.70 10.44 15.57
C PHE A 109 -7.68 9.85 16.58
N LEU A 110 -7.47 8.62 17.02
CA LEU A 110 -8.34 7.98 18.01
C LEU A 110 -8.38 8.77 19.33
N ASN A 111 -7.22 9.23 19.80
CA ASN A 111 -7.14 10.04 21.01
C ASN A 111 -7.84 11.40 20.87
N ALA A 112 -7.81 12.02 19.67
CA ALA A 112 -8.52 13.25 19.39
C ALA A 112 -10.05 13.01 19.34
N ALA A 113 -10.47 11.96 18.67
CA ALA A 113 -11.89 11.59 18.56
C ALA A 113 -12.50 11.22 19.93
N ASP A 114 -11.76 10.51 20.77
CA ASP A 114 -12.21 10.17 22.13
C ASP A 114 -12.32 11.42 23.05
N ARG A 115 -11.66 12.54 22.69
CA ARG A 115 -11.81 13.85 23.35
C ARG A 115 -12.87 14.75 22.72
N GLY A 116 -13.47 14.32 21.60
CA GLY A 116 -14.43 15.13 20.83
C GLY A 116 -13.78 16.28 20.04
N ASP A 117 -12.47 16.27 19.83
CA ASP A 117 -11.74 17.30 19.10
C ASP A 117 -11.81 17.05 17.58
N LEU A 118 -12.89 17.53 16.96
CA LEU A 118 -13.13 17.37 15.53
C LEU A 118 -12.09 18.10 14.66
N GLN A 119 -11.53 19.21 15.17
CA GLN A 119 -10.51 19.96 14.43
C GLN A 119 -9.20 19.18 14.35
N ALA A 120 -8.78 18.57 15.46
CA ALA A 120 -7.60 17.68 15.44
C ALA A 120 -7.86 16.44 14.58
N CYS A 121 -9.06 15.88 14.58
CA CYS A 121 -9.43 14.76 13.71
C CYS A 121 -9.29 15.13 12.22
N SER A 122 -9.76 16.31 11.80
CA SER A 122 -9.59 16.81 10.42
C SER A 122 -8.12 16.97 10.08
N MET A 123 -7.31 17.56 10.94
CA MET A 123 -5.88 17.75 10.73
C MET A 123 -5.16 16.40 10.53
N TYR A 124 -5.48 15.37 11.31
CA TYR A 124 -4.86 14.03 11.14
C TYR A 124 -5.34 13.35 9.86
N THR A 125 -6.56 13.62 9.39
CA THR A 125 -7.05 13.13 8.10
C THR A 125 -6.27 13.75 6.95
N ASP A 126 -6.05 15.05 6.99
CA ASP A 126 -5.29 15.79 5.98
C ASP A 126 -3.81 15.41 5.98
N GLN A 127 -3.23 15.11 7.15
CA GLN A 127 -1.85 14.66 7.29
C GLN A 127 -1.58 13.33 6.57
N LEU A 128 -2.57 12.46 6.46
CA LEU A 128 -2.41 11.18 5.76
C LEU A 128 -2.49 11.32 4.25
N GLY A 129 -2.76 12.48 3.70
CA GLY A 129 -2.82 12.89 2.31
C GLY A 129 -2.89 11.76 1.29
N HIS A 130 -3.75 11.86 0.33
CA HIS A 130 -3.77 10.88 -0.76
C HIS A 130 -3.31 11.56 -2.04
N CYS A 131 -2.31 10.97 -2.70
CA CYS A 131 -1.95 11.38 -4.03
C CYS A 131 -3.05 10.96 -5.01
N ALA A 132 -3.87 11.92 -5.42
CA ALA A 132 -4.93 11.75 -6.42
C ALA A 132 -4.38 11.55 -7.86
N SER A 133 -3.16 11.06 -8.01
CA SER A 133 -2.46 10.96 -9.30
C SER A 133 -3.10 10.02 -10.32
N GLN A 134 -4.19 9.34 -9.95
CA GLN A 134 -4.64 8.23 -10.79
C GLN A 134 -5.75 8.56 -11.79
N THR A 135 -6.52 9.64 -11.66
CA THR A 135 -7.65 9.80 -12.59
C THR A 135 -8.13 11.20 -12.94
N ASP A 136 -7.79 12.24 -12.20
CA ASP A 136 -8.42 13.52 -12.46
C ASP A 136 -7.48 14.53 -13.13
N SER A 137 -7.78 14.80 -14.40
CA SER A 137 -7.25 15.91 -15.18
C SER A 137 -7.55 17.29 -14.58
N ASP A 138 -8.36 17.36 -13.53
CA ASP A 138 -8.85 18.62 -12.91
C ASP A 138 -8.18 18.98 -11.58
N GLY A 139 -7.17 18.21 -11.11
CA GLY A 139 -6.37 18.60 -9.94
C GLY A 139 -7.11 18.60 -8.59
N SER A 140 -8.35 18.12 -8.51
CA SER A 140 -9.05 17.94 -7.24
C SER A 140 -8.56 16.66 -6.56
N ALA A 141 -8.12 16.79 -5.33
CA ALA A 141 -7.69 15.65 -4.52
C ALA A 141 -8.83 14.65 -4.38
N GLY A 142 -8.65 13.43 -4.91
CA GLY A 142 -9.67 12.35 -4.95
C GLY A 142 -10.12 11.81 -3.58
N THR A 143 -9.91 12.57 -2.50
CA THR A 143 -10.44 12.30 -1.15
C THR A 143 -11.84 12.86 -0.95
N GLU A 144 -12.34 13.70 -1.84
CA GLU A 144 -13.67 14.28 -1.71
C GLU A 144 -14.73 13.19 -1.62
N GLY A 145 -15.38 13.12 -0.45
CA GLY A 145 -16.45 12.17 -0.15
C GLY A 145 -16.02 10.82 0.44
N LYS A 146 -14.73 10.57 0.67
CA LYS A 146 -14.25 9.38 1.38
C LYS A 146 -13.99 9.68 2.85
N THR A 147 -14.34 8.73 3.70
CA THR A 147 -14.11 8.87 5.15
C THR A 147 -12.68 8.52 5.53
N PHE A 148 -12.26 8.98 6.70
CA PHE A 148 -10.96 8.62 7.27
C PHE A 148 -10.77 7.10 7.40
N GLY A 149 -11.82 6.37 7.78
CA GLY A 149 -11.78 4.91 7.87
C GLY A 149 -11.57 4.22 6.53
N GLN A 150 -12.21 4.71 5.47
CA GLN A 150 -12.01 4.21 4.09
C GLN A 150 -10.58 4.46 3.63
N HIS A 151 -10.04 5.65 3.90
CA HIS A 151 -8.66 5.98 3.56
C HIS A 151 -7.65 5.11 4.33
N LEU A 152 -7.87 4.88 5.63
CA LEU A 152 -7.05 3.94 6.41
C LEU A 152 -7.09 2.51 5.86
N THR A 153 -8.22 2.08 5.32
CA THR A 153 -8.34 0.77 4.68
C THR A 153 -7.46 0.69 3.43
N TRP A 154 -7.43 1.76 2.63
CA TRP A 154 -6.53 1.86 1.49
C TRP A 154 -5.07 1.82 1.89
N LEU A 155 -4.66 2.61 2.88
CA LEU A 155 -3.28 2.61 3.37
C LEU A 155 -2.89 1.25 3.98
N ASN A 156 -3.80 0.59 4.68
CA ASN A 156 -3.57 -0.76 5.16
C ASN A 156 -3.36 -1.74 4.01
N TYR A 157 -4.15 -1.63 2.94
CA TYR A 157 -3.93 -2.41 1.72
C TYR A 157 -2.53 -2.19 1.16
N GLN A 158 -2.12 -0.96 0.93
CA GLN A 158 -0.83 -0.64 0.33
C GLN A 158 0.37 -1.11 1.15
N HIS A 159 0.29 -1.04 2.49
CA HIS A 159 1.40 -1.37 3.38
C HIS A 159 1.42 -2.83 3.85
N TYR A 160 0.31 -3.56 3.71
CA TYR A 160 0.22 -4.96 4.15
C TYR A 160 -0.25 -5.90 3.04
N ALA A 161 -1.49 -5.79 2.58
CA ALA A 161 -2.09 -6.77 1.70
C ALA A 161 -1.41 -6.82 0.33
N ALA A 162 -1.14 -5.67 -0.30
CA ALA A 162 -0.45 -5.60 -1.58
C ALA A 162 0.98 -6.12 -1.49
N VAL A 163 1.73 -5.71 -0.46
CA VAL A 163 3.10 -6.21 -0.22
C VAL A 163 3.11 -7.73 -0.03
N MET A 164 2.16 -8.27 0.75
CA MET A 164 2.01 -9.72 0.93
C MET A 164 1.71 -10.44 -0.37
N LEU A 165 0.78 -9.94 -1.18
CA LEU A 165 0.40 -10.55 -2.46
C LEU A 165 1.55 -10.55 -3.46
N TRP A 166 2.30 -9.44 -3.56
CA TRP A 166 3.51 -9.37 -4.38
C TRP A 166 4.63 -10.27 -3.87
N PHE A 167 4.76 -10.41 -2.55
CA PHE A 167 5.69 -11.37 -1.95
C PHE A 167 5.29 -12.82 -2.25
N ILE A 168 4.00 -13.17 -2.17
CA ILE A 168 3.50 -14.51 -2.49
C ILE A 168 3.72 -14.84 -3.97
N ALA A 169 3.57 -13.85 -4.87
CA ALA A 169 3.72 -14.06 -6.31
C ALA A 169 5.18 -14.17 -6.77
N PHE A 170 6.08 -13.34 -6.22
CA PHE A 170 7.45 -13.15 -6.73
C PHE A 170 8.53 -13.15 -5.65
N GLY A 171 8.23 -13.53 -4.42
CA GLY A 171 9.19 -13.51 -3.31
C GLY A 171 9.56 -12.09 -2.86
N ALA A 172 10.75 -11.97 -2.25
CA ALA A 172 11.28 -10.68 -1.79
C ALA A 172 11.47 -9.64 -2.93
N PRO A 173 11.91 -10.02 -4.14
CA PRO A 173 11.96 -9.11 -5.27
C PRO A 173 10.62 -8.44 -5.60
N GLY A 174 9.52 -9.20 -5.53
CA GLY A 174 8.17 -8.68 -5.78
C GLY A 174 7.73 -7.66 -4.72
N ALA A 175 7.93 -8.00 -3.44
CA ALA A 175 7.61 -7.08 -2.32
C ALA A 175 8.43 -5.79 -2.39
N GLN A 176 9.72 -5.90 -2.72
CA GLN A 176 10.61 -4.76 -2.89
C GLN A 176 10.19 -3.88 -4.07
N PHE A 177 9.90 -4.46 -5.23
CA PHE A 177 9.46 -3.74 -6.41
C PHE A 177 8.19 -2.93 -6.17
N TYR A 178 7.17 -3.57 -5.59
CA TYR A 178 5.92 -2.90 -5.25
C TYR A 178 6.15 -1.73 -4.28
N SER A 179 6.86 -1.98 -3.18
CA SER A 179 7.07 -0.98 -2.13
C SER A 179 7.94 0.19 -2.61
N LEU A 180 8.95 -0.07 -3.44
CA LEU A 180 9.78 0.97 -4.05
C LEU A 180 8.98 1.81 -5.06
N SER A 181 8.15 1.16 -5.89
CA SER A 181 7.28 1.84 -6.86
C SER A 181 6.28 2.75 -6.14
N ARG A 182 5.63 2.27 -5.06
CA ARG A 182 4.72 3.05 -4.23
C ARG A 182 5.42 4.27 -3.62
N SER A 183 6.53 4.07 -2.90
CA SER A 183 7.27 5.17 -2.27
C SER A 183 7.79 6.20 -3.28
N THR A 184 8.17 5.77 -4.47
CA THR A 184 8.60 6.70 -5.53
C THR A 184 7.41 7.46 -6.11
N THR A 185 6.26 6.82 -6.29
CA THR A 185 5.05 7.50 -6.76
C THR A 185 4.58 8.55 -5.76
N GLU A 186 4.56 8.25 -4.48
CA GLU A 186 4.25 9.21 -3.41
C GLU A 186 5.18 10.42 -3.46
N ALA A 187 6.50 10.20 -3.53
CA ALA A 187 7.48 11.28 -3.59
C ALA A 187 7.37 12.15 -4.87
N LEU A 188 7.05 11.54 -6.02
CA LEU A 188 6.82 12.28 -7.27
C LEU A 188 5.52 13.10 -7.23
N CYS A 189 4.52 12.63 -6.51
CA CYS A 189 3.28 13.36 -6.29
C CYS A 189 3.49 14.55 -5.37
N ASP A 190 4.16 14.36 -4.24
CA ASP A 190 4.46 15.42 -3.27
C ASP A 190 5.29 16.55 -3.90
N ALA A 191 6.24 16.17 -4.79
CA ALA A 191 7.04 17.12 -5.56
C ALA A 191 6.29 17.69 -6.79
N ASN A 192 5.06 17.28 -7.08
CA ASN A 192 4.32 17.64 -8.30
C ASN A 192 5.12 17.41 -9.61
N HIS A 193 5.91 16.36 -9.65
CA HIS A 193 6.87 16.12 -10.73
C HIS A 193 6.20 15.65 -12.03
N PRO A 194 6.72 16.01 -13.23
CA PRO A 194 6.12 15.59 -14.52
C PRO A 194 5.98 14.07 -14.71
N LEU A 195 6.82 13.28 -14.04
CA LEU A 195 6.76 11.81 -14.08
C LEU A 195 5.65 11.20 -13.19
N LYS A 196 4.93 12.01 -12.41
CA LYS A 196 3.83 11.49 -11.53
C LYS A 196 2.79 10.68 -12.31
N ALA A 197 2.44 11.13 -13.53
CA ALA A 197 1.50 10.42 -14.37
C ALA A 197 2.02 9.05 -14.87
N ALA A 198 3.34 8.95 -15.13
CA ALA A 198 3.96 7.67 -15.50
C ALA A 198 4.03 6.71 -14.31
N ALA A 199 4.43 7.21 -13.14
CA ALA A 199 4.44 6.44 -11.90
C ALA A 199 3.03 5.98 -11.49
N GLY A 200 2.03 6.85 -11.62
CA GLY A 200 0.61 6.52 -11.37
C GLY A 200 0.10 5.40 -12.29
N ARG A 201 0.44 5.42 -13.58
CA ARG A 201 0.09 4.31 -14.49
C ARG A 201 0.75 2.98 -14.09
N LEU A 202 2.00 3.02 -13.62
CA LEU A 202 2.66 1.84 -13.10
C LEU A 202 1.92 1.31 -11.86
N MET A 203 1.61 2.18 -10.90
CA MET A 203 0.87 1.78 -9.70
C MET A 203 -0.52 1.24 -10.03
N PHE A 204 -1.24 1.86 -10.97
CA PHE A 204 -2.52 1.36 -11.46
C PHE A 204 -2.41 -0.10 -11.96
N ALA A 205 -1.38 -0.41 -12.73
CA ALA A 205 -1.14 -1.76 -13.22
C ALA A 205 -0.75 -2.73 -12.08
N LEU A 206 0.11 -2.28 -11.14
CA LEU A 206 0.55 -3.09 -10.01
C LEU A 206 -0.59 -3.38 -9.01
N ASP A 207 -1.50 -2.43 -8.80
CA ASP A 207 -2.63 -2.58 -7.88
C ASP A 207 -3.83 -3.30 -8.50
N TYR A 208 -3.88 -3.47 -9.81
CA TYR A 208 -5.03 -4.00 -10.53
C TYR A 208 -5.50 -5.37 -9.99
N ILE A 209 -4.61 -6.35 -9.94
CA ILE A 209 -4.91 -7.71 -9.44
C ILE A 209 -4.97 -7.72 -7.90
N PRO A 210 -3.97 -7.19 -7.17
CA PRO A 210 -3.97 -7.24 -5.71
C PRO A 210 -5.19 -6.60 -5.06
N VAL A 211 -5.68 -5.48 -5.60
CA VAL A 211 -6.88 -4.83 -5.07
C VAL A 211 -8.12 -5.72 -5.19
N ARG A 212 -8.31 -6.40 -6.32
CA ARG A 212 -9.46 -7.28 -6.54
C ARG A 212 -9.42 -8.50 -5.62
N VAL A 213 -8.25 -9.08 -5.42
CA VAL A 213 -8.04 -10.18 -4.46
C VAL A 213 -8.30 -9.72 -3.03
N THR A 214 -7.78 -8.56 -2.65
CA THR A 214 -7.97 -7.96 -1.32
C THR A 214 -9.45 -7.61 -1.07
N ALA A 215 -10.10 -6.99 -2.05
CA ALA A 215 -11.52 -6.65 -1.99
C ALA A 215 -12.41 -7.91 -1.86
N PHE A 216 -12.06 -8.99 -2.58
CA PHE A 216 -12.72 -10.29 -2.41
C PHE A 216 -12.53 -10.84 -0.98
N GLY A 217 -11.33 -10.74 -0.43
CA GLY A 217 -11.06 -11.12 0.94
C GLY A 217 -11.87 -10.30 1.96
N MET A 218 -12.03 -8.99 1.75
CA MET A 218 -12.87 -8.13 2.59
C MET A 218 -14.34 -8.52 2.52
N LEU A 219 -14.84 -8.86 1.34
CA LEU A 219 -16.18 -9.38 1.12
C LEU A 219 -16.41 -10.68 1.89
N MET A 220 -15.43 -11.60 1.85
CA MET A 220 -15.51 -12.89 2.58
C MET A 220 -15.46 -12.71 4.10
N MET A 221 -14.75 -11.69 4.59
CA MET A 221 -14.60 -11.41 6.01
C MET A 221 -15.67 -10.47 6.57
N GLY A 222 -16.42 -9.79 5.71
CA GLY A 222 -17.50 -8.86 6.05
C GLY A 222 -18.89 -9.39 5.69
N HIS A 223 -19.80 -8.49 5.31
CA HIS A 223 -21.15 -8.81 4.86
C HIS A 223 -21.17 -9.22 3.39
N PHE A 224 -20.98 -10.52 3.12
CA PHE A 224 -20.88 -11.10 1.79
C PHE A 224 -22.01 -10.67 0.84
N SER A 225 -23.26 -10.85 1.25
CA SER A 225 -24.44 -10.60 0.38
C SER A 225 -24.59 -9.14 -0.07
N ARG A 226 -24.07 -8.20 0.72
CA ARG A 226 -24.14 -6.76 0.40
C ARG A 226 -22.98 -6.29 -0.46
N ALA A 227 -21.78 -6.83 -0.22
CA ALA A 227 -20.59 -6.43 -0.94
C ALA A 227 -20.42 -7.16 -2.29
N LEU A 228 -21.02 -8.34 -2.45
CA LEU A 228 -20.89 -9.16 -3.66
C LEU A 228 -21.34 -8.45 -4.95
N PRO A 229 -22.50 -7.77 -5.02
CA PRO A 229 -22.93 -7.08 -6.24
C PRO A 229 -21.94 -5.99 -6.67
N GLU A 230 -21.44 -5.23 -5.70
CA GLU A 230 -20.43 -4.19 -5.98
C GLU A 230 -19.10 -4.81 -6.43
N TRP A 231 -18.66 -5.89 -5.79
CA TRP A 231 -17.45 -6.59 -6.18
C TRP A 231 -17.53 -7.13 -7.61
N ILE A 232 -18.64 -7.76 -8.00
CA ILE A 232 -18.85 -8.26 -9.37
C ILE A 232 -18.80 -7.11 -10.37
N LYS A 233 -19.45 -5.98 -10.07
CA LYS A 233 -19.43 -4.78 -10.89
C LYS A 233 -18.01 -4.31 -11.16
N TYR A 234 -17.19 -4.16 -10.10
CA TYR A 234 -15.82 -3.66 -10.21
C TYR A 234 -14.82 -4.71 -10.70
N ALA A 235 -15.09 -6.01 -10.50
CA ALA A 235 -14.22 -7.07 -10.98
C ALA A 235 -14.08 -7.08 -12.50
N LEU A 236 -15.13 -6.66 -13.22
CA LEU A 236 -15.18 -6.60 -14.69
C LEU A 236 -14.84 -5.24 -15.27
N GLN A 237 -14.70 -4.21 -14.45
CA GLN A 237 -14.35 -2.85 -14.90
C GLN A 237 -12.84 -2.63 -14.81
N PHE A 238 -12.23 -2.31 -15.97
CA PHE A 238 -10.78 -2.12 -16.09
C PHE A 238 -10.33 -0.68 -15.82
N ASP A 239 -11.24 0.29 -15.94
CA ASP A 239 -10.91 1.72 -15.90
C ASP A 239 -11.04 2.35 -14.50
N VAL A 240 -11.57 1.60 -13.51
CA VAL A 240 -11.81 2.14 -12.17
C VAL A 240 -10.53 2.12 -11.33
N PRO A 241 -10.18 3.23 -10.67
CA PRO A 241 -9.04 3.30 -9.78
C PRO A 241 -9.11 2.29 -8.63
N ALA A 242 -7.98 1.70 -8.30
CA ALA A 242 -7.84 0.74 -7.21
C ALA A 242 -8.35 1.29 -5.86
N TYR A 243 -8.12 2.59 -5.62
CA TYR A 243 -8.61 3.32 -4.45
C TYR A 243 -10.13 3.28 -4.33
N ASP A 244 -10.85 3.57 -5.42
CA ASP A 244 -12.31 3.57 -5.42
C ASP A 244 -12.88 2.18 -5.26
N VAL A 245 -12.32 1.19 -5.95
CA VAL A 245 -12.73 -0.21 -5.80
C VAL A 245 -12.67 -0.64 -4.33
N LEU A 246 -11.53 -0.43 -3.67
CA LEU A 246 -11.34 -0.91 -2.31
C LEU A 246 -12.19 -0.14 -1.30
N THR A 247 -12.27 1.18 -1.41
CA THR A 247 -13.04 2.03 -0.48
C THR A 247 -14.54 1.78 -0.60
N GLN A 248 -15.07 1.58 -1.80
CA GLN A 248 -16.48 1.26 -2.01
C GLN A 248 -16.83 -0.12 -1.46
N ILE A 249 -16.01 -1.14 -1.76
CA ILE A 249 -16.26 -2.50 -1.30
C ILE A 249 -16.12 -2.60 0.22
N SER A 250 -15.12 -1.95 0.82
CA SER A 250 -14.94 -1.96 2.28
C SER A 250 -16.11 -1.35 3.03
N SER A 251 -16.68 -0.24 2.53
CA SER A 251 -17.85 0.42 3.12
C SER A 251 -19.13 -0.42 3.00
N LYS A 252 -19.25 -1.28 1.98
CA LYS A 252 -20.38 -2.20 1.82
C LYS A 252 -20.18 -3.50 2.59
N ALA A 253 -18.91 -3.93 2.74
CA ALA A 253 -18.56 -5.15 3.46
C ALA A 253 -18.72 -5.01 4.99
N GLU A 254 -18.57 -3.81 5.53
CA GLU A 254 -18.76 -3.54 6.96
C GLU A 254 -19.67 -2.31 7.12
N ILE A 255 -20.88 -2.54 7.62
CA ILE A 255 -21.87 -1.49 7.88
C ILE A 255 -22.00 -1.33 9.37
N LEU A 256 -21.98 -0.10 9.82
CA LEU A 256 -22.25 0.26 11.20
C LEU A 256 -23.65 -0.22 11.58
N THR A 257 -23.79 -0.88 12.72
CA THR A 257 -25.07 -1.20 13.31
C THR A 257 -25.84 0.06 13.65
N PRO A 258 -27.17 0.05 13.82
CA PRO A 258 -27.93 1.23 14.19
C PRO A 258 -27.39 1.91 15.46
N ASP A 259 -26.96 1.14 16.44
CA ASP A 259 -26.35 1.64 17.68
C ASP A 259 -24.99 2.29 17.41
N GLU A 260 -24.16 1.69 16.56
CA GLU A 260 -22.87 2.26 16.15
C GLU A 260 -23.05 3.53 15.29
N GLN A 261 -24.12 3.63 14.49
CA GLN A 261 -24.44 4.84 13.73
C GLN A 261 -24.80 6.03 14.64
N GLN A 262 -25.56 5.76 15.71
CA GLN A 262 -25.85 6.79 16.71
C GLN A 262 -24.59 7.21 17.46
N LEU A 263 -23.78 6.27 17.89
CA LEU A 263 -22.50 6.52 18.54
C LEU A 263 -21.48 7.21 17.60
N GLN A 264 -21.52 6.94 16.29
CA GLN A 264 -20.67 7.62 15.29
C GLN A 264 -20.96 9.13 15.23
N ALA A 265 -22.21 9.55 15.45
CA ALA A 265 -22.56 10.96 15.52
C ALA A 265 -21.90 11.65 16.73
N GLU A 266 -21.64 10.92 17.80
CA GLU A 266 -21.00 11.40 19.03
C GLU A 266 -19.48 11.22 19.01
N ASN A 267 -18.97 10.15 18.34
CA ASN A 267 -17.55 9.79 18.32
C ASN A 267 -17.08 9.38 16.92
N ALA A 268 -16.29 10.22 16.28
CA ALA A 268 -15.75 10.04 14.94
C ALA A 268 -14.81 8.79 14.82
N ALA A 269 -14.43 8.14 15.92
CA ALA A 269 -13.52 7.00 15.93
C ALA A 269 -14.18 5.67 15.58
N ILE A 270 -15.51 5.57 15.57
CA ILE A 270 -16.22 4.28 15.47
C ILE A 270 -16.02 3.64 14.09
N GLU A 271 -16.34 4.38 13.02
CA GLU A 271 -16.16 3.89 11.66
C GLU A 271 -14.69 3.48 11.35
N PRO A 272 -13.66 4.31 11.64
CA PRO A 272 -12.28 3.91 11.45
C PRO A 272 -11.89 2.65 12.24
N LYS A 273 -12.36 2.48 13.47
CA LYS A 273 -12.11 1.26 14.27
C LYS A 273 -12.70 0.02 13.60
N VAL A 274 -13.94 0.12 13.09
CA VAL A 274 -14.65 -0.99 12.41
C VAL A 274 -13.94 -1.37 11.11
N LEU A 275 -13.62 -0.40 10.26
CA LEU A 275 -12.95 -0.64 8.97
C LEU A 275 -11.51 -1.15 9.14
N VAL A 276 -10.75 -0.64 10.10
CA VAL A 276 -9.41 -1.18 10.42
C VAL A 276 -9.51 -2.62 10.95
N LYS A 277 -10.55 -2.97 11.70
CA LYS A 277 -10.80 -4.34 12.14
C LYS A 277 -11.09 -5.27 10.96
N LEU A 278 -11.88 -4.81 9.98
CA LEU A 278 -12.11 -5.53 8.71
C LEU A 278 -10.79 -5.75 7.95
N ALA A 279 -9.99 -4.71 7.79
CA ALA A 279 -8.69 -4.80 7.13
C ALA A 279 -7.74 -5.81 7.81
N LYS A 280 -7.69 -5.83 9.14
CA LYS A 280 -6.91 -6.82 9.90
C LYS A 280 -7.43 -8.26 9.70
N ARG A 281 -8.74 -8.47 9.71
CA ARG A 281 -9.34 -9.79 9.41
C ARG A 281 -8.98 -10.25 8.01
N ASN A 282 -8.99 -9.33 7.05
CA ASN A 282 -8.61 -9.62 5.67
C ASN A 282 -7.14 -10.05 5.54
N VAL A 283 -6.20 -9.39 6.23
CA VAL A 283 -4.78 -9.81 6.25
C VAL A 283 -4.64 -11.24 6.79
N ILE A 284 -5.36 -11.59 7.86
CA ILE A 284 -5.37 -12.95 8.42
C ILE A 284 -5.96 -13.94 7.40
N PHE A 285 -7.03 -13.57 6.72
CA PHE A 285 -7.67 -14.41 5.70
C PHE A 285 -6.70 -14.70 4.53
N LEU A 286 -6.00 -13.68 4.02
CA LEU A 286 -4.99 -13.87 2.99
C LEU A 286 -3.87 -14.82 3.44
N LEU A 287 -3.46 -14.72 4.70
CA LEU A 287 -2.46 -15.61 5.28
C LEU A 287 -2.96 -17.07 5.38
N VAL A 288 -4.23 -17.28 5.77
CA VAL A 288 -4.85 -18.61 5.81
C VAL A 288 -4.94 -19.21 4.40
N ILE A 289 -5.37 -18.44 3.41
CA ILE A 289 -5.42 -18.91 2.01
C ILE A 289 -4.00 -19.26 1.53
N THR A 290 -3.01 -18.43 1.78
CA THR A 290 -1.62 -18.71 1.41
C THR A 290 -1.12 -20.00 2.05
N SER A 291 -1.46 -20.22 3.34
CA SER A 291 -1.11 -21.45 4.05
C SER A 291 -1.78 -22.67 3.41
N ALA A 292 -3.06 -22.57 3.07
CA ALA A 292 -3.80 -23.65 2.41
C ALA A 292 -3.20 -23.98 1.02
N LEU A 293 -2.91 -22.96 0.22
CA LEU A 293 -2.29 -23.14 -1.11
C LEU A 293 -0.88 -23.75 -1.03
N THR A 294 -0.10 -23.37 0.00
CA THR A 294 1.22 -23.98 0.24
C THR A 294 1.10 -25.45 0.63
N LEU A 295 0.12 -25.81 1.47
CA LEU A 295 -0.13 -27.22 1.87
C LEU A 295 -0.60 -28.09 0.70
N VAL A 296 -1.37 -27.52 -0.24
CA VAL A 296 -1.79 -28.21 -1.46
C VAL A 296 -0.65 -28.33 -2.49
N GLY A 297 0.50 -27.69 -2.24
CA GLY A 297 1.66 -27.74 -3.13
C GLY A 297 1.56 -26.83 -4.36
N SER A 298 0.60 -25.90 -4.39
CA SER A 298 0.49 -24.93 -5.50
C SER A 298 1.40 -23.72 -5.33
N LEU A 299 1.96 -23.49 -4.12
CA LEU A 299 3.00 -22.51 -3.83
C LEU A 299 4.18 -23.25 -3.23
N ALA A 300 5.16 -23.60 -4.06
CA ALA A 300 6.37 -24.31 -3.65
C ALA A 300 7.44 -23.34 -3.10
#